data_2900778a8411a8bfbb9d2f40e188990c
#
_entry.id   2900778a8411a8bfbb9d2f40e188990c
#
_cell.length_a   1.000
_cell.length_b   1.000
_cell.length_c   1.000
_cell.angle_alpha   90.00
_cell.angle_beta   90.00
_cell.angle_gamma   90.00
#
_symmetry.space_group_name_H-M   'P 1'
#
loop_
_entity.id
_entity.type
_entity.pdbx_description
1 polymer ?
#
loop_
_entity_poly.entity_id
_entity_poly.type
_entity_poly.pdbx_seq_one_letter_code
_entity_poly.pdbx_strand_id
1 'polypeptide(L)'
;MRFTRIRTAKATAAALVAIPLALGGPALQSHATDASPSPSGTFGPGCSALVQKVDTVKDKVVEAAAAYPQLSHFVSATVRAKLSGTLDGKRNITLFAPNDQAFQKVTASQLASLLSNQGQLKKVLTYHVVDKQITPNELSKGSFTTVEGSKLTTSGSGTDFKVNGKANIVCGNIKAANATIYVIDTVLQPPS
;
A
#
# COMPACT_ATOMS: atom_id res chain seq x y z
N MET A 1 35.42 34.12 -37.27
CA MET A 1 35.47 35.61 -37.34
C MET A 1 34.08 36.17 -37.17
N ARG A 2 33.78 36.77 -36.08
CA ARG A 2 33.08 38.03 -35.81
C ARG A 2 32.64 38.09 -34.37
N PHE A 3 33.37 38.85 -33.61
CA PHE A 3 33.08 39.37 -32.28
C PHE A 3 31.97 40.43 -32.37
N THR A 4 31.03 40.47 -31.43
CA THR A 4 30.27 41.67 -31.11
C THR A 4 29.85 41.65 -29.64
N ARG A 5 30.62 42.25 -28.83
CA ARG A 5 30.58 43.40 -27.87
C ARG A 5 29.29 43.52 -27.05
N ILE A 6 29.50 43.31 -25.79
CA ILE A 6 29.17 43.92 -24.50
C ILE A 6 28.43 45.28 -24.62
N ARG A 7 27.33 45.41 -23.87
CA ARG A 7 26.87 46.68 -23.30
C ARG A 7 26.41 46.53 -21.87
N THR A 8 27.21 47.06 -20.98
CA THR A 8 26.93 47.37 -19.57
C THR A 8 25.98 48.56 -19.48
N ALA A 9 24.98 48.49 -18.59
CA ALA A 9 24.28 49.69 -18.10
C ALA A 9 24.18 49.57 -16.56
N LYS A 10 24.91 50.43 -15.88
CA LYS A 10 24.78 50.77 -14.46
C LYS A 10 23.54 51.64 -14.29
N ALA A 11 22.73 51.37 -13.27
CA ALA A 11 21.88 52.40 -12.66
C ALA A 11 21.78 52.09 -11.14
N THR A 12 22.39 52.95 -10.39
CA THR A 12 22.30 53.18 -8.94
C THR A 12 20.98 53.86 -8.61
N ALA A 13 20.26 53.35 -7.61
CA ALA A 13 19.35 54.14 -6.79
C ALA A 13 19.25 53.55 -5.38
N ALA A 14 19.76 54.26 -4.40
CA ALA A 14 19.60 54.04 -2.99
C ALA A 14 18.20 54.48 -2.53
N ALA A 15 17.51 53.66 -1.77
CA ALA A 15 16.36 54.08 -0.96
C ALA A 15 16.44 53.38 0.38
N LEU A 16 16.76 54.14 1.41
CA LEU A 16 16.62 53.86 2.82
C LEU A 16 15.13 53.80 3.15
N VAL A 17 14.62 52.69 3.67
CA VAL A 17 13.33 52.63 4.36
C VAL A 17 13.43 51.72 5.59
N ALA A 18 13.00 52.32 6.69
CA ALA A 18 12.94 51.89 8.08
C ALA A 18 12.52 50.44 8.35
N ILE A 19 13.16 49.87 9.37
CA ILE A 19 12.83 48.60 10.05
C ILE A 19 11.71 48.88 11.04
N PRO A 20 10.58 48.16 11.00
CA PRO A 20 9.77 47.91 12.20
C PRO A 20 10.19 46.59 12.88
N LEU A 21 10.63 46.78 14.11
CA LEU A 21 10.87 45.68 15.07
C LEU A 21 9.53 45.06 15.44
N ALA A 22 9.20 43.89 14.85
CA ALA A 22 8.07 43.10 15.31
C ALA A 22 8.61 41.83 15.99
N LEU A 23 8.48 41.82 17.33
CA LEU A 23 8.59 40.60 18.14
C LEU A 23 7.44 39.66 17.75
N GLY A 24 7.70 38.68 16.95
CA GLY A 24 6.80 37.56 16.65
C GLY A 24 7.50 36.27 17.04
N GLY A 25 6.98 35.59 18.09
CA GLY A 25 7.50 34.32 18.56
C GLY A 25 7.44 33.19 17.53
N PRO A 26 8.16 32.07 17.73
CA PRO A 26 8.16 30.97 16.80
C PRO A 26 6.79 30.30 16.79
N ALA A 27 6.02 30.55 15.74
CA ALA A 27 4.85 29.75 15.43
C ALA A 27 5.37 28.36 15.07
N LEU A 28 5.04 27.38 15.91
CA LEU A 28 5.14 25.96 15.60
C LEU A 28 4.25 25.71 14.37
N GLN A 29 4.86 25.75 13.21
CA GLN A 29 4.23 25.26 11.98
C GLN A 29 4.09 23.75 12.14
N SER A 30 2.89 23.34 12.55
CA SER A 30 2.45 21.96 12.36
C SER A 30 2.51 21.69 10.87
N HIS A 31 3.54 20.96 10.45
CA HIS A 31 3.59 20.38 9.12
C HIS A 31 2.47 19.35 9.07
N ALA A 32 1.28 19.78 8.63
CA ALA A 32 0.33 18.87 8.04
C ALA A 32 1.08 18.28 6.84
N THR A 33 1.46 17.03 6.96
CA THR A 33 1.96 16.24 5.83
C THR A 33 0.80 16.15 4.85
N ASP A 34 0.79 17.10 3.90
CA ASP A 34 -0.04 17.00 2.70
C ASP A 34 0.35 15.68 2.04
N ALA A 35 -0.51 14.67 2.22
CA ALA A 35 -0.38 13.41 1.51
C ALA A 35 -0.69 13.70 0.04
N SER A 36 0.33 14.14 -0.69
CA SER A 36 0.26 14.32 -2.13
C SER A 36 -0.28 13.03 -2.74
N PRO A 37 -1.35 13.06 -3.54
CA PRO A 37 -1.88 11.85 -4.15
C PRO A 37 -0.79 11.22 -5.01
N SER A 38 -0.43 9.99 -4.69
CA SER A 38 0.50 9.18 -5.48
C SER A 38 -0.02 9.08 -6.92
N PRO A 39 0.85 9.13 -7.93
CA PRO A 39 0.44 9.14 -9.34
C PRO A 39 -0.36 7.91 -9.78
N SER A 40 -0.45 6.89 -8.95
CA SER A 40 -1.22 5.65 -9.21
C SER A 40 -2.57 5.59 -8.49
N GLY A 41 -3.01 6.67 -7.80
CA GLY A 41 -4.21 6.63 -6.96
C GLY A 41 -4.10 5.68 -5.77
N THR A 42 -2.89 5.27 -5.39
CA THR A 42 -2.62 4.48 -4.17
C THR A 42 -2.74 5.37 -2.94
N PHE A 43 -3.12 4.79 -1.80
CA PHE A 43 -3.30 5.50 -0.54
C PHE A 43 -2.74 4.71 0.65
N GLY A 44 -2.49 5.40 1.75
CA GLY A 44 -1.98 4.81 2.98
C GLY A 44 -0.54 5.22 3.31
N PRO A 45 -0.18 5.22 4.60
CA PRO A 45 1.09 5.77 5.08
C PRO A 45 2.33 4.98 4.61
N GLY A 46 2.16 3.70 4.27
CA GLY A 46 3.25 2.84 3.81
C GLY A 46 3.47 2.85 2.30
N CYS A 47 2.63 3.54 1.51
CA CYS A 47 2.75 3.52 0.05
C CYS A 47 4.06 4.14 -0.45
N SER A 48 4.54 5.20 0.18
CA SER A 48 5.80 5.85 -0.21
C SER A 48 7.01 4.91 -0.14
N ALA A 49 6.99 3.97 0.81
CA ALA A 49 8.04 2.96 0.95
C ALA A 49 7.84 1.74 0.02
N LEU A 50 6.59 1.46 -0.37
CA LEU A 50 6.22 0.28 -1.17
C LEU A 50 6.23 0.57 -2.67
N VAL A 51 5.67 1.69 -3.10
CA VAL A 51 5.33 1.96 -4.51
C VAL A 51 6.44 2.71 -5.26
N GLN A 52 7.65 2.78 -4.70
CA GLN A 52 8.76 3.45 -5.37
C GLN A 52 9.18 2.69 -6.64
N LYS A 53 8.70 3.18 -7.80
CA LYS A 53 9.17 2.80 -9.16
C LYS A 53 8.76 1.42 -9.69
N VAL A 54 7.75 0.76 -9.14
CA VAL A 54 7.28 -0.52 -9.70
C VAL A 54 5.95 -0.32 -10.42
N ASP A 55 5.95 -0.53 -11.73
CA ASP A 55 4.74 -0.55 -12.55
C ASP A 55 4.23 -1.99 -12.66
N THR A 56 3.29 -2.34 -11.80
CA THR A 56 2.71 -3.68 -11.71
C THR A 56 1.43 -3.86 -12.52
N VAL A 57 0.99 -2.83 -13.25
CA VAL A 57 -0.29 -2.84 -13.98
C VAL A 57 -0.34 -3.95 -15.03
N LYS A 58 0.79 -4.36 -15.58
CA LYS A 58 0.90 -5.44 -16.56
C LYS A 58 1.14 -6.81 -15.96
N ASP A 59 1.56 -6.87 -14.69
CA ASP A 59 1.92 -8.10 -14.01
C ASP A 59 0.68 -8.75 -13.38
N LYS A 60 0.64 -10.08 -13.37
CA LYS A 60 -0.38 -10.80 -12.62
C LYS A 60 -0.18 -10.64 -11.12
N VAL A 61 -1.21 -10.94 -10.35
CA VAL A 61 -1.25 -10.61 -8.92
C VAL A 61 -0.07 -11.16 -8.12
N VAL A 62 0.41 -12.35 -8.42
CA VAL A 62 1.56 -12.96 -7.70
C VAL A 62 2.88 -12.33 -8.14
N GLU A 63 3.05 -12.05 -9.42
CA GLU A 63 4.21 -11.33 -9.96
C GLU A 63 4.23 -9.89 -9.43
N ALA A 64 3.09 -9.21 -9.48
CA ALA A 64 2.93 -7.88 -8.90
C ALA A 64 3.29 -7.85 -7.42
N ALA A 65 2.86 -8.84 -6.62
CA ALA A 65 3.25 -8.96 -5.23
C ALA A 65 4.75 -9.23 -5.05
N ALA A 66 5.35 -10.05 -5.93
CA ALA A 66 6.77 -10.39 -5.87
C ALA A 66 7.68 -9.19 -6.20
N ALA A 67 7.18 -8.18 -6.90
CA ALA A 67 7.90 -6.95 -7.16
C ALA A 67 8.13 -6.09 -5.88
N TYR A 68 7.42 -6.40 -4.79
CA TYR A 68 7.55 -5.71 -3.50
C TYR A 68 8.30 -6.56 -2.48
N PRO A 69 9.54 -6.21 -2.11
CA PRO A 69 10.34 -6.98 -1.14
C PRO A 69 9.64 -7.25 0.19
N GLN A 70 8.80 -6.32 0.65
CA GLN A 70 8.05 -6.44 1.90
C GLN A 70 6.90 -7.47 1.85
N LEU A 71 6.64 -8.09 0.70
CA LEU A 71 5.65 -9.16 0.53
C LEU A 71 6.29 -10.54 0.31
N SER A 72 7.58 -10.66 0.57
CA SER A 72 8.37 -11.86 0.28
C SER A 72 7.84 -13.12 0.99
N HIS A 73 7.44 -12.99 2.24
CA HIS A 73 6.85 -14.09 3.02
C HIS A 73 5.49 -14.54 2.44
N PHE A 74 4.64 -13.58 2.05
CA PHE A 74 3.36 -13.89 1.42
C PHE A 74 3.53 -14.61 0.08
N VAL A 75 4.43 -14.12 -0.78
CA VAL A 75 4.74 -14.75 -2.08
C VAL A 75 5.27 -16.17 -1.87
N SER A 76 6.23 -16.35 -0.97
CA SER A 76 6.78 -17.66 -0.62
C SER A 76 5.70 -18.64 -0.13
N ALA A 77 4.79 -18.17 0.73
CA ALA A 77 3.67 -18.95 1.23
C ALA A 77 2.70 -19.35 0.08
N THR A 78 2.43 -18.43 -0.86
CA THR A 78 1.56 -18.65 -2.01
C THR A 78 2.15 -19.70 -2.96
N VAL A 79 3.44 -19.62 -3.23
CA VAL A 79 4.16 -20.63 -4.04
C VAL A 79 4.14 -22.00 -3.35
N ARG A 80 4.44 -22.05 -2.03
CA ARG A 80 4.41 -23.27 -1.23
C ARG A 80 3.02 -23.93 -1.21
N ALA A 81 1.96 -23.12 -1.15
CA ALA A 81 0.58 -23.59 -1.21
C ALA A 81 0.13 -24.02 -2.62
N LYS A 82 0.96 -23.82 -3.65
CA LYS A 82 0.64 -24.05 -5.07
C LYS A 82 -0.58 -23.25 -5.56
N LEU A 83 -0.73 -22.02 -5.04
CA LEU A 83 -1.86 -21.15 -5.37
C LEU A 83 -1.54 -20.11 -6.45
N SER A 84 -0.29 -19.94 -6.86
CA SER A 84 0.13 -18.94 -7.85
C SER A 84 -0.70 -19.01 -9.12
N GLY A 85 -0.77 -20.17 -9.76
CA GLY A 85 -1.58 -20.36 -10.98
C GLY A 85 -3.09 -20.15 -10.79
N THR A 86 -3.60 -20.48 -9.59
CA THR A 86 -5.02 -20.25 -9.25
C THR A 86 -5.33 -18.76 -9.12
N LEU A 87 -4.46 -18.00 -8.46
CA LEU A 87 -4.64 -16.56 -8.26
C LEU A 87 -4.41 -15.79 -9.57
N ASP A 88 -3.41 -16.18 -10.34
CA ASP A 88 -3.08 -15.55 -11.63
C ASP A 88 -4.11 -15.86 -12.72
N GLY A 89 -4.84 -16.97 -12.59
CA GLY A 89 -5.94 -17.35 -13.47
C GLY A 89 -7.27 -16.63 -13.21
N LYS A 90 -7.45 -16.07 -12.02
CA LYS A 90 -8.64 -15.31 -11.66
C LYS A 90 -8.59 -13.89 -12.25
N ARG A 91 -9.75 -13.26 -12.43
CA ARG A 91 -9.87 -11.90 -12.95
C ARG A 91 -10.69 -11.06 -11.97
N ASN A 92 -10.35 -9.76 -11.90
CA ASN A 92 -11.07 -8.78 -11.07
C ASN A 92 -11.14 -9.17 -9.59
N ILE A 93 -10.05 -9.73 -9.07
CA ILE A 93 -9.94 -10.10 -7.66
C ILE A 93 -9.33 -8.96 -6.83
N THR A 94 -9.52 -9.05 -5.53
CA THR A 94 -8.82 -8.20 -4.56
C THR A 94 -7.97 -9.06 -3.66
N LEU A 95 -6.70 -8.71 -3.54
CA LEU A 95 -5.74 -9.36 -2.65
C LEU A 95 -5.46 -8.45 -1.45
N PHE A 96 -5.73 -8.93 -0.23
CA PHE A 96 -5.23 -8.34 1.00
C PHE A 96 -3.90 -8.99 1.36
N ALA A 97 -2.78 -8.42 0.92
CA ALA A 97 -1.44 -9.00 1.08
C ALA A 97 -0.82 -8.60 2.42
N PRO A 98 -0.63 -9.53 3.36
CA PRO A 98 0.10 -9.24 4.59
C PRO A 98 1.58 -8.98 4.27
N ASN A 99 2.13 -7.88 4.81
CA ASN A 99 3.54 -7.58 4.68
C ASN A 99 4.38 -8.47 5.62
N ASP A 100 5.70 -8.43 5.45
CA ASP A 100 6.61 -9.26 6.26
C ASP A 100 6.52 -8.94 7.76
N GLN A 101 6.20 -7.70 8.14
CA GLN A 101 5.92 -7.31 9.53
C GLN A 101 4.64 -7.98 10.07
N ALA A 102 3.65 -8.23 9.21
CA ALA A 102 2.44 -8.97 9.61
C ALA A 102 2.76 -10.41 10.03
N PHE A 103 3.70 -11.05 9.35
CA PHE A 103 4.16 -12.41 9.70
C PHE A 103 4.96 -12.43 11.01
N GLN A 104 5.68 -11.36 11.35
CA GLN A 104 6.39 -11.24 12.62
C GLN A 104 5.45 -11.15 13.82
N LYS A 105 4.21 -10.71 13.63
CA LYS A 105 3.18 -10.70 14.69
C LYS A 105 2.58 -12.10 14.96
N VAL A 106 2.78 -13.05 14.05
CA VAL A 106 2.36 -14.44 14.23
C VAL A 106 3.41 -15.17 15.06
N THR A 107 2.98 -15.93 16.08
CA THR A 107 3.93 -16.70 16.89
C THR A 107 4.66 -17.75 16.04
N ALA A 108 5.89 -18.08 16.40
CA ALA A 108 6.69 -19.06 15.67
C ALA A 108 6.00 -20.43 15.58
N SER A 109 5.30 -20.84 16.64
CA SER A 109 4.55 -22.10 16.67
C SER A 109 3.34 -22.07 15.72
N GLN A 110 2.60 -20.98 15.67
CA GLN A 110 1.47 -20.80 14.75
C GLN A 110 1.95 -20.77 13.29
N LEU A 111 3.04 -20.06 13.02
CA LEU A 111 3.63 -19.99 11.68
C LEU A 111 4.14 -21.37 11.24
N ALA A 112 4.84 -22.09 12.11
CA ALA A 112 5.30 -23.45 11.84
C ALA A 112 4.13 -24.41 11.55
N SER A 113 3.07 -24.37 12.37
CA SER A 113 1.85 -25.17 12.16
C SER A 113 1.15 -24.82 10.84
N LEU A 114 1.08 -23.53 10.50
CA LEU A 114 0.50 -23.06 9.24
C LEU A 114 1.30 -23.56 8.03
N LEU A 115 2.62 -23.47 8.10
CA LEU A 115 3.51 -23.87 7.00
C LEU A 115 3.63 -25.38 6.85
N SER A 116 3.42 -26.17 7.92
CA SER A 116 3.42 -27.63 7.88
C SER A 116 2.10 -28.21 7.37
N ASN A 117 0.99 -27.50 7.58
CA ASN A 117 -0.34 -27.94 7.14
C ASN A 117 -0.76 -27.22 5.86
N GLN A 118 -0.59 -27.87 4.73
CA GLN A 118 -0.89 -27.30 3.40
C GLN A 118 -2.37 -26.94 3.23
N GLY A 119 -3.29 -27.68 3.90
CA GLY A 119 -4.72 -27.38 3.88
C GLY A 119 -5.04 -26.08 4.62
N GLN A 120 -4.47 -25.89 5.82
CA GLN A 120 -4.61 -24.64 6.58
C GLN A 120 -3.96 -23.47 5.86
N LEU A 121 -2.77 -23.66 5.29
CA LEU A 121 -2.09 -22.63 4.53
C LEU A 121 -2.95 -22.15 3.35
N LYS A 122 -3.55 -23.08 2.60
CA LYS A 122 -4.48 -22.75 1.52
C LYS A 122 -5.69 -21.96 2.03
N LYS A 123 -6.32 -22.39 3.13
CA LYS A 123 -7.47 -21.70 3.72
C LYS A 123 -7.12 -20.26 4.09
N VAL A 124 -6.01 -20.05 4.80
CA VAL A 124 -5.56 -18.72 5.20
C VAL A 124 -5.27 -17.85 3.98
N LEU A 125 -4.54 -18.36 2.98
CA LEU A 125 -4.20 -17.60 1.78
C LEU A 125 -5.43 -17.26 0.93
N THR A 126 -6.38 -18.19 0.79
CA THR A 126 -7.63 -17.93 0.05
C THR A 126 -8.58 -17.02 0.81
N TYR A 127 -8.49 -16.97 2.14
CA TYR A 127 -9.19 -15.99 2.97
C TYR A 127 -8.69 -14.55 2.76
N HIS A 128 -7.44 -14.38 2.34
CA HIS A 128 -6.88 -13.07 1.98
C HIS A 128 -7.31 -12.59 0.59
N VAL A 129 -8.04 -13.40 -0.17
CA VAL A 129 -8.45 -13.09 -1.54
C VAL A 129 -9.97 -12.97 -1.61
N VAL A 130 -10.45 -11.86 -2.16
CA VAL A 130 -11.87 -11.65 -2.45
C VAL A 130 -12.09 -11.79 -3.96
N ASP A 131 -13.10 -12.56 -4.35
CA ASP A 131 -13.45 -12.80 -5.76
C ASP A 131 -14.28 -11.65 -6.35
N LYS A 132 -13.82 -10.43 -6.09
CA LYS A 132 -14.39 -9.18 -6.57
C LYS A 132 -13.31 -8.10 -6.53
N GLN A 133 -13.31 -7.20 -7.51
CA GLN A 133 -12.50 -5.99 -7.43
C GLN A 133 -13.15 -4.99 -6.47
N ILE A 134 -12.47 -4.68 -5.38
CA ILE A 134 -12.91 -3.71 -4.37
C ILE A 134 -12.23 -2.38 -4.66
N THR A 135 -13.03 -1.33 -4.74
CA THR A 135 -12.55 0.05 -4.86
C THR A 135 -12.30 0.67 -3.47
N PRO A 136 -11.47 1.73 -3.36
CA PRO A 136 -11.25 2.40 -2.07
C PRO A 136 -12.53 2.89 -1.39
N ASN A 137 -13.53 3.32 -2.15
CA ASN A 137 -14.80 3.79 -1.61
C ASN A 137 -15.61 2.68 -0.93
N GLU A 138 -15.47 1.44 -1.40
CA GLU A 138 -16.16 0.28 -0.83
C GLU A 138 -15.53 -0.20 0.48
N LEU A 139 -14.32 0.25 0.82
CA LEU A 139 -13.63 -0.13 2.05
C LEU A 139 -14.21 0.51 3.31
N SER A 140 -14.93 1.64 3.19
CA SER A 140 -15.43 2.41 4.35
C SER A 140 -16.40 1.60 5.23
N LYS A 141 -17.20 0.72 4.64
CA LYS A 141 -18.14 -0.16 5.32
C LYS A 141 -18.43 -1.37 4.42
N GLY A 142 -17.40 -2.18 4.18
CA GLY A 142 -17.49 -3.33 3.26
C GLY A 142 -17.72 -4.66 3.98
N SER A 143 -18.44 -5.57 3.32
CA SER A 143 -18.54 -6.99 3.69
C SER A 143 -18.45 -7.81 2.43
N PHE A 144 -17.37 -8.59 2.31
CA PHE A 144 -17.02 -9.30 1.08
C PHE A 144 -16.87 -10.79 1.35
N THR A 145 -17.26 -11.61 0.39
CA THR A 145 -17.00 -13.05 0.44
C THR A 145 -15.62 -13.34 -0.13
N THR A 146 -14.81 -14.03 0.64
CA THR A 146 -13.47 -14.45 0.23
C THR A 146 -13.51 -15.69 -0.66
N VAL A 147 -12.40 -15.99 -1.31
CA VAL A 147 -12.25 -17.23 -2.11
C VAL A 147 -12.31 -18.50 -1.22
N GLU A 148 -11.98 -18.35 0.07
CA GLU A 148 -12.15 -19.42 1.07
C GLU A 148 -13.63 -19.70 1.39
N GLY A 149 -14.52 -18.70 1.19
CA GLY A 149 -15.97 -18.80 1.41
C GLY A 149 -16.49 -17.99 2.59
N SER A 150 -15.64 -17.65 3.55
CA SER A 150 -16.01 -16.85 4.72
C SER A 150 -16.05 -15.36 4.38
N LYS A 151 -16.77 -14.57 5.20
CA LYS A 151 -16.85 -13.13 5.03
C LYS A 151 -15.65 -12.41 5.63
N LEU A 152 -15.21 -11.37 4.92
CA LEU A 152 -14.21 -10.41 5.34
C LEU A 152 -14.89 -9.05 5.40
N THR A 153 -14.68 -8.30 6.49
CA THR A 153 -15.25 -6.96 6.64
C THR A 153 -14.17 -5.90 6.58
N THR A 154 -14.55 -4.73 6.06
CA THR A 154 -13.68 -3.55 6.06
C THR A 154 -14.41 -2.37 6.68
N SER A 155 -13.67 -1.48 7.32
CA SER A 155 -14.16 -0.26 7.93
C SER A 155 -13.08 0.81 7.93
N GLY A 156 -13.48 2.07 7.93
CA GLY A 156 -12.54 3.19 7.98
C GLY A 156 -12.95 4.36 7.09
N SER A 157 -12.09 5.34 6.95
CA SER A 157 -12.31 6.53 6.13
C SER A 157 -10.98 7.16 5.70
N GLY A 158 -11.02 7.97 4.64
CA GLY A 158 -9.84 8.67 4.14
C GLY A 158 -8.75 7.71 3.67
N THR A 159 -7.65 7.64 4.39
CA THR A 159 -6.52 6.75 4.15
C THR A 159 -6.39 5.63 5.17
N ASP A 160 -7.22 5.66 6.21
CA ASP A 160 -7.14 4.75 7.35
C ASP A 160 -8.27 3.72 7.29
N PHE A 161 -7.96 2.53 6.83
CA PHE A 161 -8.89 1.42 6.73
C PHE A 161 -8.40 0.21 7.52
N LYS A 162 -9.35 -0.53 8.07
CA LYS A 162 -9.12 -1.79 8.79
C LYS A 162 -9.86 -2.93 8.13
N VAL A 163 -9.25 -4.09 8.16
CA VAL A 163 -9.82 -5.37 7.72
C VAL A 163 -10.11 -6.22 8.96
N ASN A 164 -11.34 -6.71 9.06
CA ASN A 164 -11.86 -7.46 10.22
C ASN A 164 -11.63 -6.74 11.57
N GLY A 165 -11.60 -5.41 11.57
CA GLY A 165 -11.36 -4.58 12.75
C GLY A 165 -9.95 -4.70 13.37
N LYS A 166 -9.05 -5.48 12.76
CA LYS A 166 -7.71 -5.82 13.31
C LYS A 166 -6.55 -5.39 12.42
N ALA A 167 -6.57 -5.74 11.15
CA ALA A 167 -5.48 -5.46 10.21
C ALA A 167 -5.64 -4.06 9.63
N ASN A 168 -4.62 -3.22 9.72
CA ASN A 168 -4.62 -1.91 9.05
C ASN A 168 -4.15 -2.06 7.61
N ILE A 169 -4.77 -1.33 6.69
CA ILE A 169 -4.28 -1.19 5.32
C ILE A 169 -3.14 -0.17 5.34
N VAL A 170 -1.92 -0.62 5.12
CA VAL A 170 -0.72 0.24 5.11
C VAL A 170 -0.47 0.87 3.74
N CYS A 171 -0.86 0.18 2.67
CA CYS A 171 -0.89 0.73 1.32
C CYS A 171 -1.98 0.06 0.50
N GLY A 172 -2.82 0.86 -0.12
CA GLY A 172 -3.98 0.35 -0.86
C GLY A 172 -4.05 0.80 -2.30
N ASN A 173 -4.93 0.14 -3.05
CA ASN A 173 -5.23 0.39 -4.45
C ASN A 173 -4.05 0.20 -5.41
N ILE A 174 -3.13 -0.70 -5.08
CA ILE A 174 -2.05 -1.10 -6.00
C ILE A 174 -2.67 -1.92 -7.12
N LYS A 175 -2.42 -1.54 -8.37
CA LYS A 175 -3.01 -2.20 -9.53
C LYS A 175 -2.10 -3.31 -10.06
N ALA A 176 -2.71 -4.45 -10.35
CA ALA A 176 -2.13 -5.55 -11.11
C ALA A 176 -3.04 -5.85 -12.32
N ALA A 177 -2.57 -6.62 -13.28
CA ALA A 177 -3.30 -6.92 -14.52
C ALA A 177 -4.66 -7.60 -14.26
N ASN A 178 -4.76 -8.41 -13.20
CA ASN A 178 -5.94 -9.20 -12.88
C ASN A 178 -6.52 -8.91 -11.48
N ALA A 179 -5.90 -7.98 -10.72
CA ALA A 179 -6.25 -7.74 -9.31
C ALA A 179 -6.02 -6.30 -8.85
N THR A 180 -6.63 -5.97 -7.72
CA THR A 180 -6.23 -4.83 -6.89
C THR A 180 -5.62 -5.35 -5.59
N ILE A 181 -4.46 -4.82 -5.18
CA ILE A 181 -3.74 -5.26 -3.99
C ILE A 181 -3.86 -4.20 -2.89
N TYR A 182 -4.20 -4.65 -1.69
CA TYR A 182 -4.18 -3.89 -0.45
C TYR A 182 -3.20 -4.54 0.51
N VAL A 183 -2.13 -3.83 0.84
CA VAL A 183 -1.11 -4.33 1.77
C VAL A 183 -1.58 -4.08 3.19
N ILE A 184 -1.55 -5.13 4.02
CA ILE A 184 -2.01 -5.11 5.41
C ILE A 184 -0.89 -5.48 6.39
N ASP A 185 -0.99 -4.96 7.61
CA ASP A 185 0.01 -5.14 8.68
C ASP A 185 -0.25 -6.34 9.60
N THR A 186 -1.23 -7.16 9.28
CA THR A 186 -1.62 -8.31 10.12
C THR A 186 -2.13 -9.45 9.24
N VAL A 187 -1.70 -10.68 9.53
CA VAL A 187 -2.19 -11.88 8.84
C VAL A 187 -3.63 -12.18 9.29
N LEU A 188 -4.54 -12.28 8.32
CA LEU A 188 -5.95 -12.61 8.59
C LEU A 188 -6.10 -14.11 8.88
N GLN A 189 -6.92 -14.41 9.88
CA GLN A 189 -7.30 -15.78 10.20
C GLN A 189 -8.74 -16.00 9.76
N PRO A 190 -9.05 -17.07 8.99
CA PRO A 190 -10.43 -17.42 8.71
C PRO A 190 -11.15 -17.78 10.03
N PRO A 191 -12.44 -17.51 10.15
CA PRO A 191 -13.22 -17.98 11.29
C PRO A 191 -13.19 -19.51 11.36
N SER A 192 -13.13 -20.03 12.57
CA SER A 192 -13.15 -21.49 12.87
C SER A 192 -14.53 -22.07 12.65
#